data_bdde8c849d7d901458cc3dff806e143a
#
_entry.id   bdde8c849d7d901458cc3dff806e143a
#
_cell.length_a   1.000
_cell.length_b   1.000
_cell.length_c   1.000
_cell.angle_alpha   90.00
_cell.angle_beta   90.00
_cell.angle_gamma   90.00
#
_symmetry.space_group_name_H-M   'P 1'
#
loop_
_entity.id
_entity.type
_entity.pdbx_description
1 polymer ?
#
loop_
_entity_poly.entity_id
_entity_poly.type
_entity_poly.pdbx_seq_one_letter_code
_entity_poly.pdbx_strand_id
1 'polypeptide(L)'
;MRTFLYTPWGILWHRLLVKCNQSKYPLGYLPAGVPGCCPRRCAGGEGLPVTLRGMTATLCLAQEPEADALLSSSPFALLVGMVLDQQILLEAAFAGPKKIADRIGGLDVYKVADFDPIEFARICSEKPAIHRFPGSMAKRIQDLAQIVVDRYGGDAAALWTAGDPDGAELLKRIKALPGFGEQKAQIFLGLLGKQYGVSVPGWREAAGQFGVAGTYISVADIVDAQTLGKVRDYKKKLKAAAKAAKA
;
A
#
# COMPACT_ATOMS: atom_id res chain seq x y z
N MET A 1 63.80 -11.55 13.58
CA MET A 1 64.22 -10.54 12.58
C MET A 1 63.26 -10.63 11.39
N ARG A 2 62.36 -9.69 11.28
CA ARG A 2 61.87 -8.94 10.10
C ARG A 2 60.60 -8.24 10.47
N THR A 3 60.79 -6.97 10.67
CA THR A 3 59.86 -5.88 10.87
C THR A 3 58.97 -5.73 9.62
N PHE A 4 57.65 -5.63 9.75
CA PHE A 4 56.80 -5.11 8.70
C PHE A 4 56.01 -3.92 9.23
N LEU A 5 56.18 -2.83 8.53
CA LEU A 5 55.68 -1.48 8.79
C LEU A 5 54.19 -1.40 8.47
N TYR A 6 53.46 -0.76 9.37
CA TYR A 6 52.08 -0.32 9.18
C TYR A 6 52.11 0.99 8.36
N THR A 7 51.35 1.06 7.27
CA THR A 7 50.99 2.30 6.60
C THR A 7 49.48 2.50 6.65
N PRO A 8 48.98 3.65 7.12
CA PRO A 8 47.56 3.96 7.13
C PRO A 8 47.18 4.68 5.83
N TRP A 9 46.25 4.09 5.06
CA TRP A 9 45.62 4.80 3.94
C TRP A 9 44.35 5.44 4.41
N GLY A 10 44.32 6.78 4.42
CA GLY A 10 43.15 7.60 4.70
C GLY A 10 42.13 7.54 3.59
N ILE A 11 40.87 7.31 3.97
CA ILE A 11 39.73 7.41 3.08
C ILE A 11 39.25 8.86 3.07
N LEU A 12 39.46 9.50 1.93
CA LEU A 12 39.01 10.84 1.63
C LEU A 12 37.53 10.79 1.26
N TRP A 13 36.67 11.28 2.16
CA TRP A 13 35.27 11.48 1.87
C TRP A 13 35.09 12.78 1.08
N HIS A 14 34.81 12.70 -0.22
CA HIS A 14 34.35 13.82 -1.01
C HIS A 14 32.86 14.11 -0.68
N ARG A 15 32.66 15.15 0.13
CA ARG A 15 31.38 15.84 0.25
C ARG A 15 31.06 16.55 -1.06
N LEU A 16 30.16 16.04 -1.84
CA LEU A 16 29.54 16.78 -2.94
C LEU A 16 28.37 17.59 -2.37
N LEU A 17 28.68 18.83 -2.03
CA LEU A 17 27.68 19.88 -1.76
C LEU A 17 27.04 20.27 -3.10
N VAL A 18 25.81 19.81 -3.36
CA VAL A 18 24.96 20.40 -4.40
C VAL A 18 24.46 21.75 -3.86
N LYS A 19 25.13 22.82 -4.25
CA LYS A 19 24.66 24.18 -4.05
C LYS A 19 23.41 24.41 -4.90
N CYS A 20 22.25 24.53 -4.25
CA CYS A 20 21.04 25.06 -4.85
C CYS A 20 21.28 26.53 -5.22
N ASN A 21 21.43 26.82 -6.50
CA ASN A 21 21.64 28.16 -7.04
C ASN A 21 20.28 28.89 -7.13
N GLN A 22 19.89 29.57 -6.06
CA GLN A 22 18.81 30.55 -6.09
C GLN A 22 19.41 31.90 -6.53
N SER A 23 19.45 32.16 -7.82
CA SER A 23 19.63 33.51 -8.31
C SER A 23 19.40 33.56 -9.81
N LYS A 24 18.19 33.89 -10.20
CA LYS A 24 17.88 34.60 -11.45
C LYS A 24 16.35 34.71 -11.65
N TYR A 25 15.71 35.63 -10.94
CA TYR A 25 14.62 36.44 -11.47
C TYR A 25 14.40 37.63 -10.53
N PRO A 26 14.72 38.86 -10.96
CA PRO A 26 14.33 40.04 -10.22
C PRO A 26 12.88 40.39 -10.48
N LEU A 27 12.19 40.74 -9.39
CA LEU A 27 10.84 41.33 -9.37
C LEU A 27 10.78 42.64 -10.20
N GLY A 28 9.74 42.75 -11.00
CA GLY A 28 9.22 44.05 -11.42
C GLY A 28 9.59 44.45 -12.84
N TYR A 29 8.65 44.30 -13.77
CA TYR A 29 8.22 45.37 -14.70
C TYR A 29 7.08 44.81 -15.60
N LEU A 30 5.89 45.36 -15.44
CA LEU A 30 4.81 45.26 -16.43
C LEU A 30 4.85 46.50 -17.32
N PRO A 31 4.99 46.39 -18.64
CA PRO A 31 4.52 47.46 -19.52
C PRO A 31 3.08 47.13 -20.03
N ALA A 32 2.21 48.12 -19.86
CA ALA A 32 0.87 48.13 -20.41
C ALA A 32 0.91 48.36 -21.95
N GLY A 33 -0.02 47.69 -22.66
CA GLY A 33 -0.53 48.20 -23.92
C GLY A 33 -0.03 47.54 -25.19
N VAL A 34 -0.75 46.50 -25.68
CA VAL A 34 -0.97 46.28 -27.10
C VAL A 34 -2.41 45.80 -27.28
N PRO A 35 -3.27 46.48 -28.10
CA PRO A 35 -4.63 46.07 -28.38
C PRO A 35 -4.68 45.15 -29.61
N GLY A 36 -5.54 44.15 -29.53
CA GLY A 36 -6.10 43.50 -30.71
C GLY A 36 -5.62 42.08 -30.99
N CYS A 37 -6.38 41.10 -30.50
CA CYS A 37 -6.67 39.90 -31.27
C CYS A 37 -7.91 39.21 -30.72
N CYS A 38 -8.82 38.89 -31.67
CA CYS A 38 -10.16 38.35 -31.45
C CYS A 38 -10.25 37.08 -30.62
N PRO A 39 -11.39 36.90 -29.91
CA PRO A 39 -11.68 35.67 -29.22
C PRO A 39 -12.23 34.61 -30.19
N ARG A 40 -11.40 33.72 -30.68
CA ARG A 40 -11.88 32.47 -31.29
C ARG A 40 -12.11 31.46 -30.15
N ARG A 41 -13.36 31.05 -30.02
CA ARG A 41 -13.82 29.90 -29.27
C ARG A 41 -13.00 28.68 -29.67
N CYS A 42 -12.13 28.23 -28.78
CA CYS A 42 -11.68 26.85 -28.78
C CYS A 42 -12.48 26.14 -27.70
N ALA A 43 -13.48 25.38 -28.16
CA ALA A 43 -14.08 24.34 -27.35
C ALA A 43 -13.00 23.29 -27.11
N GLY A 44 -12.25 23.44 -26.03
CA GLY A 44 -11.29 22.47 -25.55
C GLY A 44 -11.95 21.70 -24.41
N GLY A 45 -12.14 20.40 -24.63
CA GLY A 45 -12.65 19.52 -23.61
C GLY A 45 -11.78 19.61 -22.37
N GLU A 46 -12.38 20.05 -21.29
CA GLU A 46 -11.84 19.87 -19.95
C GLU A 46 -11.79 18.38 -19.67
N GLY A 47 -10.60 17.82 -19.81
CA GLY A 47 -10.25 16.55 -19.20
C GLY A 47 -10.36 16.74 -17.69
N LEU A 48 -11.55 16.51 -17.17
CA LEU A 48 -11.77 16.41 -15.73
C LEU A 48 -10.83 15.33 -15.21
N PRO A 49 -10.10 15.57 -14.09
CA PRO A 49 -9.38 14.51 -13.42
C PRO A 49 -10.40 13.39 -13.19
N VAL A 50 -10.00 12.15 -13.45
CA VAL A 50 -10.77 10.96 -13.11
C VAL A 50 -10.88 10.95 -11.59
N THR A 51 -11.80 11.74 -11.08
CA THR A 51 -12.25 11.65 -9.70
C THR A 51 -12.81 10.24 -9.56
N LEU A 52 -12.28 9.50 -8.59
CA LEU A 52 -12.82 8.25 -8.04
C LEU A 52 -14.30 8.49 -7.67
N ARG A 53 -15.17 8.48 -8.71
CA ARG A 53 -16.58 8.81 -8.58
C ARG A 53 -17.29 7.57 -8.06
N GLY A 54 -17.59 7.58 -6.78
CA GLY A 54 -18.69 6.82 -6.22
C GLY A 54 -18.36 5.41 -5.74
N MET A 55 -17.46 5.28 -4.75
CA MET A 55 -17.49 4.09 -3.89
C MET A 55 -17.35 4.51 -2.44
N THR A 56 -18.47 4.78 -1.83
CA THR A 56 -18.63 4.90 -0.37
C THR A 56 -18.98 3.55 0.27
N ALA A 57 -18.55 2.45 -0.32
CA ALA A 57 -18.59 1.17 0.36
C ALA A 57 -17.46 1.17 1.39
N THR A 58 -17.77 1.49 2.64
CA THR A 58 -16.82 1.35 3.75
C THR A 58 -16.46 -0.12 3.87
N LEU A 59 -15.17 -0.44 3.77
CA LEU A 59 -14.67 -1.79 4.06
C LEU A 59 -15.04 -2.15 5.49
N CYS A 60 -15.29 -3.44 5.73
CA CYS A 60 -15.66 -3.97 7.04
C CYS A 60 -14.73 -5.12 7.43
N LEU A 61 -13.41 -4.85 7.40
CA LEU A 61 -12.38 -5.86 7.58
C LEU A 61 -11.85 -5.92 9.02
N ALA A 62 -11.63 -4.75 9.63
CA ALA A 62 -11.20 -4.64 11.00
C ALA A 62 -12.36 -4.82 12.01
N GLN A 63 -13.60 -4.66 11.57
CA GLN A 63 -14.81 -4.58 12.42
C GLN A 63 -14.75 -3.43 13.45
N GLU A 64 -13.92 -2.43 13.17
CA GLU A 64 -13.75 -1.20 13.93
C GLU A 64 -13.97 -0.01 12.97
N PRO A 65 -14.97 0.87 13.19
CA PRO A 65 -15.35 1.90 12.23
C PRO A 65 -14.21 2.82 11.79
N GLU A 66 -13.37 3.25 12.72
CA GLU A 66 -12.24 4.14 12.41
C GLU A 66 -11.13 3.43 11.62
N ALA A 67 -10.84 2.17 11.94
CA ALA A 67 -9.89 1.37 11.19
C ALA A 67 -10.41 1.06 9.78
N ASP A 68 -11.68 0.68 9.66
CA ASP A 68 -12.32 0.39 8.38
C ASP A 68 -12.43 1.66 7.50
N ALA A 69 -12.67 2.83 8.08
CA ALA A 69 -12.64 4.12 7.39
C ALA A 69 -11.22 4.43 6.84
N LEU A 70 -10.17 4.19 7.64
CA LEU A 70 -8.78 4.35 7.20
C LEU A 70 -8.44 3.40 6.04
N LEU A 71 -8.84 2.13 6.14
CA LEU A 71 -8.61 1.14 5.06
C LEU A 71 -9.34 1.52 3.77
N SER A 72 -10.52 2.10 3.88
CA SER A 72 -11.35 2.52 2.74
C SER A 72 -10.78 3.75 2.04
N SER A 73 -10.18 4.67 2.78
CA SER A 73 -9.68 5.95 2.27
C SER A 73 -8.21 5.92 1.86
N SER A 74 -7.41 5.00 2.43
CA SER A 74 -5.96 4.93 2.20
C SER A 74 -5.53 3.63 1.54
N PRO A 75 -5.15 3.68 0.24
CA PRO A 75 -4.55 2.53 -0.47
C PRO A 75 -3.34 1.93 0.27
N PHE A 76 -2.50 2.77 0.86
CA PHE A 76 -1.33 2.30 1.62
C PHE A 76 -1.74 1.57 2.91
N ALA A 77 -2.74 2.08 3.63
CA ALA A 77 -3.28 1.39 4.81
C ALA A 77 -3.83 0.00 4.46
N LEU A 78 -4.52 -0.12 3.32
CA LEU A 78 -5.03 -1.41 2.85
C LEU A 78 -3.90 -2.39 2.53
N LEU A 79 -2.83 -1.94 1.88
CA LEU A 79 -1.63 -2.75 1.62
C LEU A 79 -0.96 -3.20 2.93
N VAL A 80 -0.82 -2.31 3.92
CA VAL A 80 -0.26 -2.64 5.24
C VAL A 80 -1.12 -3.67 5.96
N GLY A 81 -2.45 -3.53 5.95
CA GLY A 81 -3.38 -4.52 6.51
C GLY A 81 -3.19 -5.89 5.88
N MET A 82 -3.07 -5.94 4.57
CA MET A 82 -2.79 -7.19 3.85
C MET A 82 -1.41 -7.77 4.20
N VAL A 83 -0.37 -6.96 4.39
CA VAL A 83 0.94 -7.47 4.86
C VAL A 83 0.80 -8.13 6.22
N LEU A 84 0.05 -7.51 7.13
CA LEU A 84 -0.18 -8.01 8.48
C LEU A 84 -1.05 -9.27 8.56
N ASP A 85 -1.91 -9.52 7.56
CA ASP A 85 -2.80 -10.72 7.56
C ASP A 85 -1.99 -12.02 7.36
N GLN A 86 -1.24 -12.40 8.39
CA GLN A 86 -0.42 -13.59 8.46
C GLN A 86 -0.42 -14.16 9.89
N GLN A 87 -0.93 -15.38 10.09
CA GLN A 87 -0.87 -16.09 11.37
C GLN A 87 -1.47 -15.35 12.59
N ILE A 88 -2.32 -14.38 12.37
CA ILE A 88 -3.12 -13.68 13.38
C ILE A 88 -4.59 -13.65 12.97
N LEU A 89 -5.44 -13.12 13.84
CA LEU A 89 -6.83 -12.88 13.50
C LEU A 89 -6.92 -11.77 12.45
N LEU A 90 -7.82 -11.96 11.48
CA LEU A 90 -8.00 -11.05 10.37
C LEU A 90 -8.29 -9.61 10.85
N GLU A 91 -9.20 -9.47 11.78
CA GLU A 91 -9.59 -8.18 12.33
C GLU A 91 -8.40 -7.47 13.00
N ALA A 92 -7.58 -8.22 13.74
CA ALA A 92 -6.38 -7.67 14.36
C ALA A 92 -5.35 -7.21 13.33
N ALA A 93 -5.25 -7.92 12.19
CA ALA A 93 -4.37 -7.54 11.09
C ALA A 93 -4.82 -6.23 10.44
N PHE A 94 -6.13 -6.11 10.14
CA PHE A 94 -6.68 -4.92 9.50
C PHE A 94 -6.88 -3.73 10.44
N ALA A 95 -6.92 -3.94 11.77
CA ALA A 95 -6.79 -2.86 12.75
C ALA A 95 -5.34 -2.36 12.91
N GLY A 96 -4.34 -3.11 12.42
CA GLY A 96 -2.92 -2.76 12.55
C GLY A 96 -2.54 -1.42 11.95
N PRO A 97 -2.95 -1.07 10.72
CA PRO A 97 -2.69 0.23 10.10
C PRO A 97 -3.14 1.41 10.97
N LYS A 98 -4.33 1.33 11.57
CA LYS A 98 -4.85 2.38 12.48
C LYS A 98 -3.98 2.49 13.74
N LYS A 99 -3.57 1.38 14.35
CA LYS A 99 -2.66 1.39 15.49
C LYS A 99 -1.32 2.05 15.18
N ILE A 100 -0.77 1.80 13.99
CA ILE A 100 0.45 2.48 13.55
C ILE A 100 0.18 3.97 13.37
N ALA A 101 -0.88 4.34 12.63
CA ALA A 101 -1.24 5.72 12.38
C ALA A 101 -1.37 6.53 13.69
N ASP A 102 -2.04 5.98 14.70
CA ASP A 102 -2.24 6.64 16.00
C ASP A 102 -0.92 6.88 16.74
N ARG A 103 0.02 5.94 16.65
CA ARG A 103 1.31 6.00 17.35
C ARG A 103 2.30 6.96 16.71
N ILE A 104 2.25 7.09 15.38
CA ILE A 104 3.18 7.95 14.65
C ILE A 104 2.54 9.25 14.14
N GLY A 105 1.24 9.49 14.45
CA GLY A 105 0.54 10.70 14.01
C GLY A 105 0.21 10.71 12.52
N GLY A 106 -0.28 9.60 11.99
CA GLY A 106 -0.69 9.42 10.60
C GLY A 106 0.13 8.36 9.85
N LEU A 107 -0.50 7.67 8.89
CA LEU A 107 0.12 6.59 8.10
C LEU A 107 0.48 7.13 6.70
N ASP A 108 1.51 7.96 6.65
CA ASP A 108 2.08 8.49 5.40
C ASP A 108 3.20 7.58 4.89
N VAL A 109 3.25 7.38 3.55
CA VAL A 109 4.19 6.45 2.91
C VAL A 109 5.63 6.90 3.09
N TYR A 110 5.92 8.19 2.85
CA TYR A 110 7.28 8.74 2.98
C TYR A 110 7.73 8.70 4.43
N LYS A 111 6.83 9.08 5.35
CA LYS A 111 7.11 9.02 6.78
C LYS A 111 7.47 7.61 7.24
N VAL A 112 6.76 6.59 6.77
CA VAL A 112 7.05 5.19 7.13
C VAL A 112 8.35 4.71 6.48
N ALA A 113 8.63 5.10 5.23
CA ALA A 113 9.85 4.73 4.52
C ALA A 113 11.10 5.31 5.21
N ASP A 114 11.05 6.58 5.64
CA ASP A 114 12.17 7.31 6.23
C ASP A 114 12.29 7.11 7.75
N PHE A 115 11.35 6.39 8.38
CA PHE A 115 11.37 6.19 9.84
C PHE A 115 12.58 5.37 10.27
N ASP A 116 13.20 5.73 11.42
CA ASP A 116 14.27 4.90 12.00
C ASP A 116 13.77 3.46 12.22
N PRO A 117 14.43 2.43 11.66
CA PRO A 117 13.93 1.06 11.68
C PRO A 117 13.84 0.47 13.10
N ILE A 118 14.73 0.87 14.00
CA ILE A 118 14.74 0.36 15.39
C ILE A 118 13.55 0.96 16.14
N GLU A 119 13.37 2.26 15.98
CA GLU A 119 12.28 2.97 16.64
C GLU A 119 10.91 2.56 16.06
N PHE A 120 10.81 2.37 14.74
CA PHE A 120 9.58 1.88 14.11
C PHE A 120 9.22 0.46 14.60
N ALA A 121 10.21 -0.43 14.72
CA ALA A 121 9.99 -1.77 15.27
C ALA A 121 9.58 -1.71 16.76
N ARG A 122 10.14 -0.79 17.55
CA ARG A 122 9.75 -0.53 18.94
C ARG A 122 8.29 -0.09 19.02
N ILE A 123 7.90 0.90 18.23
CA ILE A 123 6.52 1.42 18.16
C ILE A 123 5.54 0.31 17.75
N CYS A 124 5.88 -0.50 16.76
CA CYS A 124 5.07 -1.63 16.31
C CYS A 124 4.90 -2.72 17.39
N SER A 125 5.86 -2.81 18.33
CA SER A 125 5.87 -3.78 19.42
C SER A 125 5.12 -3.32 20.67
N GLU A 126 4.78 -2.04 20.79
CA GLU A 126 4.01 -1.50 21.91
C GLU A 126 2.67 -2.23 22.06
N LYS A 127 2.28 -2.50 23.30
CA LYS A 127 1.02 -3.22 23.57
C LYS A 127 -0.21 -2.32 23.42
N PRO A 128 -1.24 -2.80 22.77
CA PRO A 128 -1.40 -4.07 22.03
C PRO A 128 -0.59 -4.07 20.75
N ALA A 129 0.37 -5.00 20.60
CA ALA A 129 1.25 -5.06 19.43
C ALA A 129 0.46 -5.21 18.11
N ILE A 130 1.02 -4.71 17.00
CA ILE A 130 0.36 -4.79 15.69
C ILE A 130 0.29 -6.24 15.17
N HIS A 131 1.20 -7.09 15.64
CA HIS A 131 1.31 -8.48 15.19
C HIS A 131 2.04 -9.32 16.26
N ARG A 132 1.91 -10.68 16.18
CA ARG A 132 2.67 -11.60 17.05
C ARG A 132 4.19 -11.56 16.80
N PHE A 133 4.62 -11.09 15.63
CA PHE A 133 6.02 -10.87 15.24
C PHE A 133 6.22 -9.42 14.78
N PRO A 134 6.13 -8.45 15.70
CA PRO A 134 6.02 -7.05 15.31
C PRO A 134 7.28 -6.51 14.61
N GLY A 135 8.48 -6.91 15.03
CA GLY A 135 9.72 -6.46 14.39
C GLY A 135 9.86 -6.91 12.93
N SER A 136 9.53 -8.19 12.64
CA SER A 136 9.54 -8.67 11.25
C SER A 136 8.50 -7.97 10.38
N MET A 137 7.34 -7.65 10.96
CA MET A 137 6.28 -6.95 10.23
C MET A 137 6.62 -5.49 10.03
N ALA A 138 7.22 -4.82 11.02
CA ALA A 138 7.72 -3.45 10.90
C ALA A 138 8.67 -3.34 9.70
N LYS A 139 9.67 -4.22 9.62
CA LYS A 139 10.58 -4.25 8.48
C LYS A 139 9.84 -4.42 7.14
N ARG A 140 8.90 -5.37 7.05
CA ARG A 140 8.13 -5.59 5.80
C ARG A 140 7.27 -4.40 5.41
N ILE A 141 6.73 -3.67 6.39
CA ILE A 141 5.95 -2.46 6.14
C ILE A 141 6.86 -1.35 5.62
N GLN A 142 8.07 -1.19 6.15
CA GLN A 142 9.04 -0.24 5.63
C GLN A 142 9.55 -0.62 4.24
N ASP A 143 9.86 -1.91 4.00
CA ASP A 143 10.23 -2.40 2.68
C ASP A 143 9.10 -2.15 1.65
N LEU A 144 7.82 -2.32 2.05
CA LEU A 144 6.66 -1.99 1.24
C LEU A 144 6.59 -0.47 0.96
N ALA A 145 6.74 0.36 1.99
CA ALA A 145 6.71 1.81 1.85
C ALA A 145 7.80 2.30 0.89
N GLN A 146 9.03 1.77 1.02
CA GLN A 146 10.14 2.08 0.13
C GLN A 146 9.83 1.72 -1.33
N ILE A 147 9.24 0.54 -1.58
CA ILE A 147 8.84 0.15 -2.94
C ILE A 147 7.77 1.10 -3.50
N VAL A 148 6.81 1.54 -2.67
CA VAL A 148 5.79 2.50 -3.11
C VAL A 148 6.42 3.86 -3.43
N VAL A 149 7.39 4.32 -2.64
CA VAL A 149 8.15 5.55 -2.93
C VAL A 149 8.93 5.40 -4.24
N ASP A 150 9.74 4.36 -4.36
CA ASP A 150 10.69 4.21 -5.47
C ASP A 150 10.01 3.95 -6.83
N ARG A 151 8.94 3.16 -6.83
CA ARG A 151 8.29 2.72 -8.09
C ARG A 151 7.03 3.50 -8.44
N TYR A 152 6.37 4.07 -7.43
CA TYR A 152 5.05 4.69 -7.60
C TYR A 152 5.01 6.13 -7.07
N GLY A 153 6.17 6.74 -6.76
CA GLY A 153 6.26 8.13 -6.32
C GLY A 153 5.48 8.44 -5.04
N GLY A 154 5.34 7.44 -4.15
CA GLY A 154 4.58 7.56 -2.91
C GLY A 154 3.07 7.36 -3.06
N ASP A 155 2.55 7.21 -4.28
CA ASP A 155 1.13 6.89 -4.51
C ASP A 155 0.90 5.37 -4.57
N ALA A 156 0.38 4.81 -3.49
CA ALA A 156 0.06 3.39 -3.42
C ALA A 156 -1.06 2.97 -4.40
N ALA A 157 -1.96 3.90 -4.80
CA ALA A 157 -2.99 3.61 -5.80
C ALA A 157 -2.40 3.43 -7.20
N ALA A 158 -1.25 4.04 -7.50
CA ALA A 158 -0.55 3.87 -8.76
C ALA A 158 -0.17 2.41 -9.05
N LEU A 159 -0.09 1.55 -8.03
CA LEU A 159 0.10 0.11 -8.20
C LEU A 159 -0.93 -0.50 -9.18
N TRP A 160 -2.19 -0.07 -9.10
CA TRP A 160 -3.31 -0.57 -9.93
C TRP A 160 -3.86 0.42 -10.92
N THR A 161 -3.39 1.69 -10.93
CA THR A 161 -3.86 2.70 -11.87
C THR A 161 -2.81 3.09 -12.91
N ALA A 162 -1.52 3.02 -12.57
CA ALA A 162 -0.47 3.49 -13.47
C ALA A 162 -0.33 2.59 -14.71
N GLY A 163 -0.49 3.20 -15.90
CA GLY A 163 -0.31 2.54 -17.19
C GLY A 163 -1.41 1.53 -17.53
N ASP A 164 -2.60 1.69 -16.98
CA ASP A 164 -3.79 0.88 -17.25
C ASP A 164 -3.52 -0.64 -17.31
N PRO A 165 -3.02 -1.26 -16.22
CA PRO A 165 -2.66 -2.67 -16.23
C PRO A 165 -3.88 -3.55 -16.42
N ASP A 166 -3.72 -4.67 -17.10
CA ASP A 166 -4.69 -5.78 -17.03
C ASP A 166 -4.56 -6.58 -15.73
N GLY A 167 -5.44 -7.56 -15.53
CA GLY A 167 -5.43 -8.38 -14.33
C GLY A 167 -4.16 -9.20 -14.14
N ALA A 168 -3.53 -9.66 -15.21
CA ALA A 168 -2.29 -10.45 -15.15
C ALA A 168 -1.10 -9.57 -14.76
N GLU A 169 -0.96 -8.39 -15.35
CA GLU A 169 0.09 -7.44 -14.97
C GLU A 169 -0.12 -6.92 -13.54
N LEU A 170 -1.37 -6.62 -13.14
CA LEU A 170 -1.68 -6.21 -11.78
C LEU A 170 -1.33 -7.32 -10.78
N LEU A 171 -1.68 -8.57 -11.04
CA LEU A 171 -1.30 -9.71 -10.20
C LEU A 171 0.23 -9.82 -10.06
N LYS A 172 0.97 -9.63 -11.17
CA LYS A 172 2.43 -9.63 -11.17
C LYS A 172 3.01 -8.51 -10.31
N ARG A 173 2.47 -7.29 -10.39
CA ARG A 173 2.87 -6.15 -9.56
C ARG A 173 2.63 -6.42 -8.08
N ILE A 174 1.47 -6.98 -7.73
CA ILE A 174 1.13 -7.33 -6.34
C ILE A 174 2.10 -8.42 -5.82
N LYS A 175 2.40 -9.44 -6.61
CA LYS A 175 3.36 -10.51 -6.24
C LYS A 175 4.79 -10.00 -5.99
N ALA A 176 5.15 -8.88 -6.60
CA ALA A 176 6.46 -8.27 -6.39
C ALA A 176 6.59 -7.52 -5.05
N LEU A 177 5.49 -7.36 -4.31
CA LEU A 177 5.48 -6.70 -3.01
C LEU A 177 5.96 -7.64 -1.88
N PRO A 178 6.62 -7.12 -0.83
CA PRO A 178 7.09 -7.91 0.29
C PRO A 178 5.94 -8.57 1.04
N GLY A 179 6.02 -9.88 1.23
CA GLY A 179 5.00 -10.66 1.94
C GLY A 179 3.78 -11.08 1.12
N PHE A 180 3.79 -10.84 -0.21
CA PHE A 180 2.76 -11.30 -1.13
C PHE A 180 3.24 -12.52 -1.94
N GLY A 181 2.84 -13.71 -1.49
CA GLY A 181 2.93 -14.91 -2.34
C GLY A 181 1.74 -15.00 -3.30
N GLU A 182 1.75 -16.02 -4.19
CA GLU A 182 0.71 -16.23 -5.21
C GLU A 182 -0.71 -16.11 -4.67
N GLN A 183 -1.05 -16.94 -3.69
CA GLN A 183 -2.40 -16.99 -3.12
C GLN A 183 -2.81 -15.66 -2.49
N LYS A 184 -1.91 -14.98 -1.74
CA LYS A 184 -2.21 -13.71 -1.11
C LYS A 184 -2.42 -12.61 -2.16
N ALA A 185 -1.64 -12.61 -3.23
CA ALA A 185 -1.78 -11.67 -4.33
C ALA A 185 -3.13 -11.86 -5.05
N GLN A 186 -3.54 -13.09 -5.30
CA GLN A 186 -4.87 -13.40 -5.87
C GLN A 186 -6.01 -12.96 -4.94
N ILE A 187 -5.90 -13.20 -3.64
CA ILE A 187 -6.87 -12.72 -2.65
C ILE A 187 -6.97 -11.20 -2.66
N PHE A 188 -5.82 -10.51 -2.68
CA PHE A 188 -5.80 -9.04 -2.71
C PHE A 188 -6.38 -8.48 -4.01
N LEU A 189 -6.05 -9.07 -5.14
CA LEU A 189 -6.67 -8.72 -6.43
C LEU A 189 -8.19 -8.92 -6.39
N GLY A 190 -8.66 -10.01 -5.79
CA GLY A 190 -10.09 -10.26 -5.56
C GLY A 190 -10.74 -9.20 -4.67
N LEU A 191 -10.05 -8.76 -3.60
CA LEU A 191 -10.52 -7.68 -2.72
C LEU A 191 -10.63 -6.35 -3.47
N LEU A 192 -9.60 -6.00 -4.23
CA LEU A 192 -9.59 -4.78 -5.05
C LEU A 192 -10.76 -4.76 -6.03
N GLY A 193 -10.99 -5.87 -6.74
CA GLY A 193 -12.05 -5.97 -7.76
C GLY A 193 -13.47 -6.07 -7.19
N LYS A 194 -13.66 -6.73 -6.03
CA LYS A 194 -14.97 -6.92 -5.42
C LYS A 194 -15.43 -5.74 -4.57
N GLN A 195 -14.52 -5.09 -3.84
CA GLN A 195 -14.87 -4.13 -2.80
C GLN A 195 -14.21 -2.76 -2.98
N TYR A 196 -13.04 -2.69 -3.61
CA TYR A 196 -12.27 -1.44 -3.74
C TYR A 196 -12.48 -0.74 -5.08
N GLY A 197 -13.33 -1.29 -5.96
CA GLY A 197 -13.70 -0.68 -7.24
C GLY A 197 -12.65 -0.75 -8.34
N VAL A 198 -11.60 -1.53 -8.15
CA VAL A 198 -10.53 -1.70 -9.14
C VAL A 198 -10.94 -2.76 -10.16
N SER A 199 -11.59 -2.34 -11.24
CA SER A 199 -12.11 -3.23 -12.30
C SER A 199 -11.23 -3.21 -13.55
N VAL A 200 -9.99 -3.68 -13.43
CA VAL A 200 -9.10 -3.83 -14.59
C VAL A 200 -9.52 -5.03 -15.46
N PRO A 201 -9.29 -4.99 -16.79
CA PRO A 201 -9.63 -6.12 -17.67
C PRO A 201 -8.99 -7.43 -17.19
N GLY A 202 -9.75 -8.52 -17.15
CA GLY A 202 -9.23 -9.85 -16.77
C GLY A 202 -8.91 -10.05 -15.29
N TRP A 203 -9.32 -9.15 -14.40
CA TRP A 203 -8.99 -9.27 -12.97
C TRP A 203 -9.61 -10.51 -12.30
N ARG A 204 -10.82 -10.93 -12.74
CA ARG A 204 -11.47 -12.10 -12.16
C ARG A 204 -10.71 -13.38 -12.48
N GLU A 205 -10.28 -13.51 -13.71
CA GLU A 205 -9.49 -14.63 -14.21
C GLU A 205 -8.14 -14.69 -13.48
N ALA A 206 -7.47 -13.56 -13.34
CA ALA A 206 -6.19 -13.46 -12.64
C ALA A 206 -6.33 -13.74 -11.13
N ALA A 207 -7.42 -13.31 -10.48
CA ALA A 207 -7.72 -13.63 -9.08
C ALA A 207 -8.15 -15.09 -8.87
N GLY A 208 -8.45 -15.84 -9.94
CA GLY A 208 -8.87 -17.23 -9.89
C GLY A 208 -10.12 -17.43 -9.02
N GLN A 209 -10.11 -18.42 -8.14
CA GLN A 209 -11.27 -18.70 -7.24
C GLN A 209 -11.68 -17.50 -6.38
N PHE A 210 -10.75 -16.57 -6.07
CA PHE A 210 -11.04 -15.40 -5.25
C PHE A 210 -11.74 -14.27 -6.03
N GLY A 211 -11.76 -14.34 -7.37
CA GLY A 211 -12.51 -13.45 -8.25
C GLY A 211 -13.99 -13.82 -8.41
N VAL A 212 -14.39 -15.04 -8.01
CA VAL A 212 -15.77 -15.54 -8.16
C VAL A 212 -16.71 -14.79 -7.22
N ALA A 213 -17.83 -14.30 -7.75
CA ALA A 213 -18.86 -13.63 -6.97
C ALA A 213 -19.67 -14.63 -6.11
N GLY A 214 -20.19 -14.16 -4.96
CA GLY A 214 -21.04 -14.97 -4.09
C GLY A 214 -20.32 -16.06 -3.29
N THR A 215 -18.99 -16.08 -3.30
CA THR A 215 -18.17 -16.95 -2.46
C THR A 215 -17.91 -16.34 -1.09
N TYR A 216 -17.53 -17.18 -0.11
CA TYR A 216 -17.13 -16.75 1.25
C TYR A 216 -15.85 -17.47 1.64
N ILE A 217 -14.79 -17.30 0.84
CA ILE A 217 -13.56 -18.09 0.99
C ILE A 217 -12.35 -17.27 1.48
N SER A 218 -12.43 -15.94 1.35
CA SER A 218 -11.30 -15.05 1.68
C SER A 218 -11.76 -13.70 2.23
N VAL A 219 -10.80 -12.85 2.57
CA VAL A 219 -11.03 -11.45 2.97
C VAL A 219 -11.75 -10.65 1.89
N ALA A 220 -11.59 -11.02 0.62
CA ALA A 220 -12.27 -10.37 -0.51
C ALA A 220 -13.81 -10.47 -0.46
N ASP A 221 -14.35 -11.35 0.39
CA ASP A 221 -15.78 -11.65 0.50
C ASP A 221 -16.41 -11.10 1.79
N ILE A 222 -15.65 -10.35 2.60
CA ILE A 222 -16.09 -9.82 3.90
C ILE A 222 -16.60 -8.40 3.71
N VAL A 223 -17.91 -8.24 3.78
CA VAL A 223 -18.59 -6.93 3.68
C VAL A 223 -19.29 -6.53 4.98
N ASP A 224 -19.45 -7.49 5.91
CA ASP A 224 -20.08 -7.31 7.22
C ASP A 224 -19.68 -8.41 8.20
N ALA A 225 -20.14 -8.32 9.45
CA ALA A 225 -19.88 -9.33 10.48
C ALA A 225 -20.45 -10.72 10.14
N GLN A 226 -21.54 -10.78 9.38
CA GLN A 226 -22.17 -12.04 9.00
C GLN A 226 -21.31 -12.79 7.95
N THR A 227 -20.82 -12.08 6.95
CA THR A 227 -19.93 -12.63 5.92
C THR A 227 -18.57 -13.01 6.49
N LEU A 228 -18.05 -12.24 7.48
CA LEU A 228 -16.89 -12.63 8.26
C LEU A 228 -17.08 -14.00 8.94
N GLY A 229 -18.26 -14.24 9.54
CA GLY A 229 -18.62 -15.53 10.12
C GLY A 229 -18.53 -16.67 9.10
N LYS A 230 -19.11 -16.48 7.91
CA LYS A 230 -19.07 -17.48 6.82
C LYS A 230 -17.63 -17.78 6.36
N VAL A 231 -16.80 -16.76 6.22
CA VAL A 231 -15.37 -16.94 5.84
C VAL A 231 -14.61 -17.69 6.93
N ARG A 232 -14.87 -17.42 8.21
CA ARG A 232 -14.26 -18.15 9.33
C ARG A 232 -14.64 -19.63 9.32
N ASP A 233 -15.92 -19.93 9.11
CA ASP A 233 -16.41 -21.30 9.02
C ASP A 233 -15.79 -22.07 7.85
N TYR A 234 -15.67 -21.43 6.69
CA TYR A 234 -14.98 -22.00 5.55
C TYR A 234 -13.52 -22.33 5.86
N LYS A 235 -12.76 -21.37 6.43
CA LYS A 235 -11.36 -21.58 6.83
C LYS A 235 -11.22 -22.69 7.88
N LYS A 236 -12.18 -22.82 8.81
CA LYS A 236 -12.21 -23.88 9.82
C LYS A 236 -12.40 -25.26 9.16
N LYS A 237 -13.34 -25.37 8.23
CA LYS A 237 -13.59 -26.60 7.45
C LYS A 237 -12.36 -27.04 6.66
N LEU A 238 -11.67 -26.09 5.98
CA LEU A 238 -10.43 -26.38 5.24
C LEU A 238 -9.31 -26.90 6.16
N LYS A 239 -9.13 -26.27 7.33
CA LYS A 239 -8.11 -26.73 8.30
C LYS A 239 -8.42 -28.12 8.84
N ALA A 240 -9.71 -28.44 9.09
CA ALA A 240 -10.13 -29.76 9.53
C ALA A 240 -9.88 -30.81 8.45
N ALA A 241 -10.23 -30.54 7.20
CA ALA A 241 -10.00 -31.43 6.06
C ALA A 241 -8.50 -31.68 5.84
N ALA A 242 -7.66 -30.60 5.90
CA ALA A 242 -6.21 -30.72 5.77
C ALA A 242 -5.57 -31.51 6.91
N LYS A 243 -6.14 -31.47 8.15
CA LYS A 243 -5.68 -32.28 9.27
C LYS A 243 -6.07 -33.75 9.08
N ALA A 244 -7.29 -34.02 8.64
CA ALA A 244 -7.76 -35.39 8.37
C ALA A 244 -6.97 -36.08 7.24
N ALA A 245 -6.55 -35.33 6.20
CA ALA A 245 -5.74 -35.86 5.09
C ALA A 245 -4.28 -36.18 5.49
N LYS A 246 -3.81 -35.73 6.66
CA LYS A 246 -2.47 -35.98 7.18
C LYS A 246 -2.41 -37.06 8.27
N ALA A 247 -3.57 -37.47 8.76
CA ALA A 247 -3.71 -38.54 9.75
C ALA A 247 -3.89 -39.89 9.09
#